data_ff9b129248ae5b378ea1b776bd25a79b
#
_entry.id   ff9b129248ae5b378ea1b776bd25a79b
#
_cell.length_a   1.000
_cell.length_b   1.000
_cell.length_c   1.000
_cell.angle_alpha   90.00
_cell.angle_beta   90.00
_cell.angle_gamma   90.00
#
_symmetry.space_group_name_H-M   'P 1'
#
loop_
_entity.id
_entity.type
_entity.pdbx_description
1 polymer ?
#
loop_
_entity_poly.entity_id
_entity_poly.type
_entity_poly.pdbx_seq_one_letter_code
_entity_poly.pdbx_strand_id
1 'polypeptide(L)'
;MSRPPLQNSSTNTPNQSQAASLRRLRRISHLLDNAIPIPGTKYRIGLDPILGLIPGGGDLVGSIFAGYVVFKSAQMGVPQETLVKMAANIVLDTVAGTVPVAGDLLDVAWKANVKNLELLDAHLGSPETVGKKADWLFVAALLLGLMLIVGGVIFLSVMLFGWLFQVFTGR
;
A
#
# COMPACT_ATOMS: atom_id res chain seq x y z
N MET A 1 -27.88 -50.01 0.88
CA MET A 1 -27.31 -48.87 1.65
C MET A 1 -26.26 -48.18 0.78
N SER A 2 -26.66 -47.16 0.04
CA SER A 2 -25.77 -46.40 -0.86
C SER A 2 -25.10 -45.30 -0.06
N ARG A 3 -23.77 -45.27 -0.02
CA ARG A 3 -22.99 -44.19 0.59
C ARG A 3 -23.22 -42.91 -0.21
N PRO A 4 -23.49 -41.76 0.46
CA PRO A 4 -23.55 -40.49 -0.25
C PRO A 4 -22.16 -40.14 -0.81
N PRO A 5 -22.07 -39.48 -1.97
CA PRO A 5 -20.81 -39.07 -2.54
C PRO A 5 -20.12 -38.04 -1.60
N LEU A 6 -18.85 -38.27 -1.35
CA LEU A 6 -17.98 -37.32 -0.62
C LEU A 6 -18.00 -36.00 -1.37
N GLN A 7 -18.63 -35.01 -0.77
CA GLN A 7 -18.51 -33.62 -1.22
C GLN A 7 -17.02 -33.24 -1.13
N ASN A 8 -16.38 -33.13 -2.31
CA ASN A 8 -15.09 -32.50 -2.43
C ASN A 8 -15.25 -31.04 -1.92
N SER A 9 -14.92 -30.83 -0.67
CA SER A 9 -14.64 -29.48 -0.14
C SER A 9 -13.42 -28.99 -0.92
N SER A 10 -13.66 -28.25 -2.00
CA SER A 10 -12.64 -27.48 -2.70
C SER A 10 -12.10 -26.45 -1.69
N THR A 11 -11.09 -26.86 -0.94
CA THR A 11 -10.26 -25.93 -0.17
C THR A 11 -9.70 -24.95 -1.18
N ASN A 12 -10.15 -23.69 -1.09
CA ASN A 12 -9.67 -22.57 -1.88
C ASN A 12 -8.20 -22.29 -1.53
N THR A 13 -7.32 -23.17 -1.96
CA THR A 13 -5.88 -22.88 -1.98
C THR A 13 -5.66 -21.80 -3.05
N PRO A 14 -5.00 -20.67 -2.72
CA PRO A 14 -4.68 -19.63 -3.71
C PRO A 14 -4.02 -20.31 -4.91
N ASN A 15 -4.47 -19.97 -6.10
CA ASN A 15 -3.85 -20.47 -7.33
C ASN A 15 -2.35 -20.18 -7.25
N GLN A 16 -1.50 -21.12 -7.71
CA GLN A 16 -0.04 -21.00 -7.60
C GLN A 16 0.49 -19.64 -8.11
N SER A 17 -0.16 -19.06 -9.12
CA SER A 17 0.16 -17.73 -9.63
C SER A 17 -0.17 -16.61 -8.64
N GLN A 18 -1.27 -16.69 -7.90
CA GLN A 18 -1.66 -15.74 -6.87
C GLN A 18 -0.69 -15.82 -5.68
N ALA A 19 -0.36 -17.03 -5.24
CA ALA A 19 0.62 -17.25 -4.17
C ALA A 19 2.03 -16.73 -4.55
N ALA A 20 2.44 -16.88 -5.81
CA ALA A 20 3.71 -16.34 -6.29
C ALA A 20 3.70 -14.80 -6.31
N SER A 21 2.59 -14.21 -6.79
CA SER A 21 2.42 -12.75 -6.80
C SER A 21 2.43 -12.17 -5.38
N LEU A 22 1.71 -12.80 -4.45
CA LEU A 22 1.69 -12.40 -3.05
C LEU A 22 3.08 -12.46 -2.40
N ARG A 23 3.84 -13.53 -2.66
CA ARG A 23 5.24 -13.63 -2.16
C ARG A 23 6.13 -12.52 -2.69
N ARG A 24 5.96 -12.11 -3.97
CA ARG A 24 6.70 -10.99 -4.54
C ARG A 24 6.31 -9.66 -3.89
N LEU A 25 5.01 -9.40 -3.75
CA LEU A 25 4.51 -8.19 -3.08
C LEU A 25 5.04 -8.07 -1.66
N ARG A 26 4.99 -9.15 -0.87
CA ARG A 26 5.53 -9.19 0.49
C ARG A 26 7.03 -8.89 0.56
N ARG A 27 7.81 -9.44 -0.37
CA ARG A 27 9.26 -9.16 -0.42
C ARG A 27 9.54 -7.70 -0.70
N ILE A 28 8.84 -7.10 -1.67
CA ILE A 28 9.04 -5.70 -2.05
C ILE A 28 8.57 -4.79 -0.91
N SER A 29 7.38 -5.03 -0.34
CA SER A 29 6.91 -4.27 0.82
C SER A 29 7.89 -4.35 1.99
N HIS A 30 8.40 -5.55 2.30
CA HIS A 30 9.37 -5.69 3.37
C HIS A 30 10.67 -4.91 3.11
N LEU A 31 11.12 -4.84 1.85
CA LEU A 31 12.28 -4.03 1.48
C LEU A 31 11.99 -2.54 1.59
N LEU A 32 10.84 -2.08 1.15
CA LEU A 32 10.46 -0.67 1.24
C LEU A 32 10.23 -0.24 2.69
N ASP A 33 9.46 -1.01 3.46
CA ASP A 33 8.97 -0.60 4.78
C ASP A 33 9.83 -1.10 5.96
N ASN A 34 10.68 -2.14 5.79
CA ASN A 34 11.32 -2.86 6.89
C ASN A 34 12.75 -3.35 6.63
N ALA A 35 13.49 -2.77 5.69
CA ALA A 35 14.79 -3.30 5.27
C ALA A 35 15.87 -3.17 6.35
N ILE A 36 15.90 -2.07 7.10
CA ILE A 36 17.02 -1.70 7.98
C ILE A 36 16.58 -1.75 9.44
N PRO A 37 17.16 -2.63 10.27
CA PRO A 37 16.89 -2.61 11.72
C PRO A 37 17.57 -1.41 12.38
N ILE A 38 16.88 -0.73 13.29
CA ILE A 38 17.46 0.33 14.12
C ILE A 38 18.17 -0.32 15.30
N PRO A 39 19.52 -0.15 15.43
CA PRO A 39 20.26 -0.72 16.54
C PRO A 39 19.71 -0.31 17.90
N GLY A 40 19.52 -1.28 18.80
CA GLY A 40 19.01 -1.03 20.15
C GLY A 40 17.47 -0.90 20.28
N THR A 41 16.74 -1.07 19.19
CA THR A 41 15.27 -1.01 19.21
C THR A 41 14.63 -2.21 18.50
N LYS A 42 13.30 -2.40 18.70
CA LYS A 42 12.51 -3.40 17.95
C LYS A 42 12.00 -2.87 16.61
N TYR A 43 12.32 -1.62 16.29
CA TYR A 43 11.83 -0.94 15.10
C TYR A 43 12.75 -1.19 13.89
N ARG A 44 12.14 -1.18 12.70
CA ARG A 44 12.84 -1.32 11.42
C ARG A 44 12.42 -0.16 10.52
N ILE A 45 13.38 0.39 9.83
CA ILE A 45 13.18 1.46 8.84
C ILE A 45 13.24 0.81 7.46
N GLY A 46 12.38 1.26 6.55
CA GLY A 46 12.41 0.87 5.14
C GLY A 46 13.49 1.60 4.35
N LEU A 47 13.46 1.43 3.05
CA LEU A 47 14.28 2.22 2.13
C LEU A 47 13.70 3.63 1.89
N ASP A 48 12.44 3.88 2.27
CA ASP A 48 11.74 5.14 2.07
C ASP A 48 12.51 6.37 2.59
N PRO A 49 13.12 6.36 3.82
CA PRO A 49 13.94 7.47 4.29
C PRO A 49 15.20 7.71 3.44
N ILE A 50 15.79 6.65 2.88
CA ILE A 50 16.97 6.77 1.99
C ILE A 50 16.56 7.36 0.65
N LEU A 51 15.42 6.93 0.12
CA LEU A 51 14.81 7.47 -1.09
C LEU A 51 14.30 8.90 -0.85
N GLY A 52 13.86 9.23 0.36
CA GLY A 52 13.44 10.56 0.82
C GLY A 52 14.58 11.60 0.91
N LEU A 53 15.86 11.17 0.87
CA LEU A 53 17.00 12.07 0.67
C LEU A 53 16.95 12.75 -0.71
N ILE A 54 16.26 12.16 -1.67
CA ILE A 54 15.91 12.80 -2.94
C ILE A 54 14.58 13.50 -2.71
N PRO A 55 14.49 14.85 -2.76
CA PRO A 55 13.24 15.57 -2.52
C PRO A 55 12.07 15.00 -3.33
N GLY A 56 11.06 14.45 -2.66
CA GLY A 56 9.88 13.81 -3.29
C GLY A 56 10.12 12.39 -3.84
N GLY A 57 11.35 11.84 -3.79
CA GLY A 57 11.67 10.55 -4.41
C GLY A 57 11.15 9.35 -3.64
N GLY A 58 11.25 9.36 -2.31
CA GLY A 58 10.80 8.27 -1.44
C GLY A 58 9.29 8.08 -1.48
N ASP A 59 8.56 9.16 -1.26
CA ASP A 59 7.09 9.17 -1.27
C ASP A 59 6.53 8.74 -2.63
N LEU A 60 7.19 9.13 -3.73
CA LEU A 60 6.76 8.77 -5.07
C LEU A 60 6.93 7.25 -5.30
N VAL A 61 8.08 6.67 -4.95
CA VAL A 61 8.34 5.23 -5.12
C VAL A 61 7.41 4.40 -4.25
N GLY A 62 7.25 4.78 -2.97
CA GLY A 62 6.31 4.16 -2.04
C GLY A 62 4.87 4.19 -2.55
N SER A 63 4.41 5.35 -3.02
CA SER A 63 3.05 5.53 -3.56
C SER A 63 2.81 4.74 -4.86
N ILE A 64 3.79 4.67 -5.76
CA ILE A 64 3.70 3.85 -6.99
C ILE A 64 3.58 2.37 -6.62
N PHE A 65 4.40 1.90 -5.68
CA PHE A 65 4.32 0.51 -5.23
C PHE A 65 2.99 0.22 -4.55
N ALA A 66 2.51 1.12 -3.68
CA ALA A 66 1.23 0.97 -3.01
C ALA A 66 0.06 0.94 -4.02
N GLY A 67 0.07 1.79 -5.04
CA GLY A 67 -0.88 1.74 -6.15
C GLY A 67 -0.83 0.41 -6.92
N TYR A 68 0.37 -0.12 -7.13
CA TYR A 68 0.55 -1.45 -7.74
C TYR A 68 -0.03 -2.57 -6.88
N VAL A 69 0.10 -2.49 -5.54
CA VAL A 69 -0.53 -3.45 -4.61
C VAL A 69 -2.06 -3.39 -4.75
N VAL A 70 -2.67 -2.20 -4.78
CA VAL A 70 -4.13 -2.03 -4.99
C VAL A 70 -4.56 -2.64 -6.32
N PHE A 71 -3.84 -2.35 -7.40
CA PHE A 71 -4.11 -2.93 -8.73
C PHE A 71 -4.04 -4.47 -8.73
N LYS A 72 -3.00 -5.04 -8.12
CA LYS A 72 -2.87 -6.50 -7.99
C LYS A 72 -3.95 -7.12 -7.12
N SER A 73 -4.36 -6.45 -6.06
CA SER A 73 -5.47 -6.87 -5.20
C SER A 73 -6.79 -6.92 -5.98
N ALA A 74 -7.06 -5.92 -6.83
CA ALA A 74 -8.20 -5.91 -7.72
C ALA A 74 -8.17 -7.09 -8.71
N GLN A 75 -7.00 -7.41 -9.29
CA GLN A 75 -6.83 -8.60 -10.15
C GLN A 75 -7.09 -9.91 -9.40
N MET A 76 -6.85 -9.96 -8.11
CA MET A 76 -7.08 -11.13 -7.25
C MET A 76 -8.53 -11.21 -6.74
N GLY A 77 -9.40 -10.28 -7.13
CA GLY A 77 -10.83 -10.31 -6.81
C GLY A 77 -11.17 -9.67 -5.46
N VAL A 78 -10.29 -8.83 -4.91
CA VAL A 78 -10.56 -8.11 -3.66
C VAL A 78 -11.77 -7.19 -3.85
N PRO A 79 -12.75 -7.16 -2.90
CA PRO A 79 -13.94 -6.33 -2.97
C PRO A 79 -13.62 -4.83 -3.05
N GLN A 80 -14.50 -4.07 -3.71
CA GLN A 80 -14.35 -2.62 -3.86
C GLN A 80 -14.15 -1.90 -2.53
N GLU A 81 -14.90 -2.28 -1.49
CA GLU A 81 -14.77 -1.72 -0.15
C GLU A 81 -13.36 -1.86 0.43
N THR A 82 -12.74 -3.03 0.21
CA THR A 82 -11.38 -3.29 0.68
C THR A 82 -10.37 -2.50 -0.17
N LEU A 83 -10.58 -2.38 -1.49
CA LEU A 83 -9.74 -1.55 -2.36
C LEU A 83 -9.79 -0.07 -1.95
N VAL A 84 -10.96 0.45 -1.55
CA VAL A 84 -11.09 1.81 -1.01
C VAL A 84 -10.33 1.96 0.32
N LYS A 85 -10.39 0.97 1.22
CA LYS A 85 -9.60 0.98 2.46
C LYS A 85 -8.10 1.00 2.18
N MET A 86 -7.66 0.21 1.18
CA MET A 86 -6.25 0.21 0.75
C MET A 86 -5.83 1.57 0.19
N ALA A 87 -6.67 2.20 -0.64
CA ALA A 87 -6.42 3.55 -1.15
C ALA A 87 -6.38 4.60 -0.02
N ALA A 88 -7.29 4.50 0.95
CA ALA A 88 -7.30 5.38 2.13
C ALA A 88 -6.01 5.24 2.95
N ASN A 89 -5.48 4.02 3.13
CA ASN A 89 -4.20 3.82 3.80
C ASN A 89 -3.06 4.57 3.08
N ILE A 90 -3.05 4.58 1.74
CA ILE A 90 -2.03 5.28 0.95
C ILE A 90 -2.16 6.80 1.13
N VAL A 91 -3.38 7.33 1.07
CA VAL A 91 -3.63 8.76 1.27
C VAL A 91 -3.18 9.20 2.67
N LEU A 92 -3.53 8.42 3.70
CA LEU A 92 -3.11 8.70 5.08
C LEU A 92 -1.60 8.69 5.24
N ASP A 93 -0.91 7.72 4.65
CA ASP A 93 0.54 7.61 4.63
C ASP A 93 1.18 8.84 3.95
N THR A 94 0.69 9.19 2.77
CA THR A 94 1.17 10.36 2.03
C THR A 94 0.96 11.66 2.81
N VAL A 95 -0.22 11.86 3.43
CA VAL A 95 -0.50 13.05 4.23
C VAL A 95 0.37 13.08 5.48
N ALA A 96 0.55 11.95 6.16
CA ALA A 96 1.42 11.83 7.32
C ALA A 96 2.86 12.21 6.98
N GLY A 97 3.41 11.72 5.87
CA GLY A 97 4.76 12.01 5.40
C GLY A 97 5.00 13.50 5.08
N THR A 98 3.93 14.31 4.89
CA THR A 98 4.09 15.76 4.67
C THR A 98 4.40 16.57 5.93
N VAL A 99 4.23 15.98 7.13
CA VAL A 99 4.43 16.68 8.41
C VAL A 99 5.81 16.33 8.97
N PRO A 100 6.80 17.24 8.93
CA PRO A 100 8.13 16.98 9.49
C PRO A 100 8.06 16.57 10.97
N VAL A 101 8.88 15.62 11.39
CA VAL A 101 8.95 15.10 12.78
C VAL A 101 7.74 14.23 13.17
N ALA A 102 6.51 14.69 12.95
CA ALA A 102 5.31 13.88 13.20
C ALA A 102 5.14 12.80 12.12
N GLY A 103 5.54 13.09 10.86
CA GLY A 103 5.60 12.14 9.76
C GLY A 103 6.52 10.97 10.08
N ASP A 104 7.75 11.22 10.48
CA ASP A 104 8.74 10.18 10.83
C ASP A 104 8.23 9.24 11.92
N LEU A 105 7.50 9.76 12.93
CA LEU A 105 6.90 8.95 13.98
C LEU A 105 5.69 8.15 13.50
N LEU A 106 4.89 8.73 12.61
CA LEU A 106 3.73 8.08 12.01
C LEU A 106 4.15 7.04 10.98
N ASP A 107 5.21 7.26 10.20
CA ASP A 107 5.77 6.29 9.25
C ASP A 107 6.25 5.01 9.94
N VAL A 108 6.78 5.13 11.16
CA VAL A 108 7.15 3.96 11.96
C VAL A 108 5.90 3.20 12.43
N ALA A 109 4.81 3.90 12.74
CA ALA A 109 3.59 3.32 13.28
C ALA A 109 2.59 2.89 12.18
N TRP A 110 2.59 3.59 11.05
CA TRP A 110 1.63 3.40 9.98
C TRP A 110 2.30 3.04 8.66
N LYS A 111 2.49 1.79 8.40
CA LYS A 111 3.06 1.29 7.14
C LYS A 111 1.94 0.90 6.19
N ALA A 112 1.56 1.80 5.28
CA ALA A 112 0.45 1.59 4.34
C ALA A 112 0.62 0.30 3.53
N ASN A 113 1.84 0.01 3.05
CA ASN A 113 2.12 -1.18 2.26
C ASN A 113 1.91 -2.46 3.06
N VAL A 114 2.35 -2.50 4.33
CA VAL A 114 2.13 -3.65 5.23
C VAL A 114 0.64 -3.85 5.47
N LYS A 115 -0.09 -2.79 5.82
CA LYS A 115 -1.55 -2.86 6.05
C LYS A 115 -2.31 -3.29 4.81
N ASN A 116 -1.92 -2.81 3.65
CA ASN A 116 -2.55 -3.21 2.39
C ASN A 116 -2.30 -4.68 2.05
N LEU A 117 -1.12 -5.22 2.38
CA LEU A 117 -0.86 -6.64 2.25
C LEU A 117 -1.63 -7.49 3.26
N GLU A 118 -1.80 -7.01 4.49
CA GLU A 118 -2.65 -7.67 5.50
C GLU A 118 -4.11 -7.75 5.04
N LEU A 119 -4.65 -6.67 4.44
CA LEU A 119 -5.99 -6.66 3.85
C LEU A 119 -6.11 -7.66 2.69
N LEU A 120 -5.09 -7.76 1.84
CA LEU A 120 -5.04 -8.72 0.75
C LEU A 120 -4.98 -10.17 1.30
N ASP A 121 -4.15 -10.41 2.31
CA ASP A 121 -4.01 -11.73 2.94
C ASP A 121 -5.32 -12.18 3.60
N ALA A 122 -5.97 -11.29 4.33
CA ALA A 122 -7.26 -11.56 4.96
C ALA A 122 -8.32 -11.95 3.92
N HIS A 123 -8.30 -11.30 2.75
CA HIS A 123 -9.19 -11.63 1.66
C HIS A 123 -8.88 -13.02 1.07
N LEU A 124 -7.62 -13.33 0.80
CA LEU A 124 -7.22 -14.62 0.23
C LEU A 124 -7.45 -15.80 1.19
N GLY A 125 -7.46 -15.54 2.50
CA GLY A 125 -7.77 -16.52 3.55
C GLY A 125 -9.27 -16.75 3.78
N SER A 126 -10.16 -15.95 3.18
CA SER A 126 -11.61 -16.05 3.38
C SER A 126 -12.28 -16.88 2.31
N PRO A 127 -13.11 -17.90 2.67
CA PRO A 127 -13.79 -18.77 1.71
C PRO A 127 -14.86 -18.05 0.87
N GLU A 128 -15.37 -16.91 1.33
CA GLU A 128 -16.54 -16.23 0.75
C GLU A 128 -16.24 -15.37 -0.49
N THR A 129 -14.99 -15.24 -0.89
CA THR A 129 -14.57 -14.19 -1.82
C THR A 129 -14.21 -14.68 -3.22
N VAL A 130 -14.55 -15.91 -3.56
CA VAL A 130 -14.23 -16.47 -4.88
C VAL A 130 -15.24 -16.01 -5.92
N GLY A 131 -14.80 -15.17 -6.86
CA GLY A 131 -15.44 -15.04 -8.16
C GLY A 131 -16.10 -13.72 -8.53
N LYS A 132 -16.03 -12.67 -7.75
CA LYS A 132 -16.44 -11.34 -8.25
C LYS A 132 -15.37 -10.81 -9.22
N LYS A 133 -15.76 -10.69 -10.49
CA LYS A 133 -14.90 -10.02 -11.48
C LYS A 133 -14.66 -8.61 -11.03
N ALA A 134 -13.41 -8.15 -11.11
CA ALA A 134 -13.06 -6.77 -10.81
C ALA A 134 -13.85 -5.84 -11.75
N ASP A 135 -14.48 -4.83 -11.19
CA ASP A 135 -15.02 -3.72 -11.98
C ASP A 135 -13.87 -2.81 -12.39
N TRP A 136 -13.40 -3.00 -13.62
CA TRP A 136 -12.23 -2.28 -14.12
C TRP A 136 -12.45 -0.79 -14.27
N LEU A 137 -13.70 -0.35 -14.47
CA LEU A 137 -14.02 1.08 -14.50
C LEU A 137 -13.84 1.68 -13.09
N PHE A 138 -14.34 0.99 -12.08
CA PHE A 138 -14.15 1.39 -10.68
C PHE A 138 -12.65 1.39 -10.30
N VAL A 139 -11.91 0.35 -10.64
CA VAL A 139 -10.47 0.26 -10.35
C VAL A 139 -9.69 1.38 -11.02
N ALA A 140 -9.99 1.67 -12.30
CA ALA A 140 -9.36 2.77 -13.02
C ALA A 140 -9.68 4.12 -12.38
N ALA A 141 -10.94 4.37 -12.02
CA ALA A 141 -11.36 5.59 -11.33
C ALA A 141 -10.70 5.73 -9.95
N LEU A 142 -10.62 4.64 -9.18
CA LEU A 142 -9.97 4.62 -7.87
C LEU A 142 -8.47 4.94 -7.98
N LEU A 143 -7.77 4.31 -8.92
CA LEU A 143 -6.32 4.54 -9.12
C LEU A 143 -6.05 5.95 -9.66
N LEU A 144 -6.89 6.45 -10.57
CA LEU A 144 -6.78 7.82 -11.06
C LEU A 144 -7.04 8.83 -9.94
N GLY A 145 -8.09 8.64 -9.15
CA GLY A 145 -8.39 9.47 -7.99
C GLY A 145 -7.25 9.46 -6.97
N LEU A 146 -6.71 8.27 -6.68
CA LEU A 146 -5.56 8.12 -5.79
C LEU A 146 -4.33 8.88 -6.32
N MET A 147 -4.01 8.74 -7.62
CA MET A 147 -2.90 9.45 -8.26
C MET A 147 -3.07 10.97 -8.18
N LEU A 148 -4.28 11.48 -8.40
CA LEU A 148 -4.58 12.91 -8.30
C LEU A 148 -4.44 13.43 -6.87
N ILE A 149 -4.93 12.68 -5.88
CA ILE A 149 -4.84 13.06 -4.46
C ILE A 149 -3.37 13.06 -4.01
N VAL A 150 -2.64 11.97 -4.24
CA VAL A 150 -1.22 11.84 -3.87
C VAL A 150 -0.39 12.90 -4.58
N GLY A 151 -0.56 13.07 -5.89
CA GLY A 151 0.12 14.11 -6.66
C GLY A 151 -0.20 15.52 -6.17
N GLY A 152 -1.45 15.78 -5.82
CA GLY A 152 -1.89 17.06 -5.23
C GLY A 152 -1.24 17.34 -3.88
N VAL A 153 -1.18 16.34 -3.00
CA VAL A 153 -0.53 16.45 -1.69
C VAL A 153 0.97 16.73 -1.85
N ILE A 154 1.66 15.98 -2.70
CA ILE A 154 3.09 16.21 -2.99
C ILE A 154 3.32 17.61 -3.56
N PHE A 155 2.50 18.03 -4.54
CA PHE A 155 2.60 19.35 -5.15
C PHE A 155 2.43 20.48 -4.11
N LEU A 156 1.38 20.38 -3.27
CA LEU A 156 1.11 21.35 -2.21
C LEU A 156 2.25 21.38 -1.17
N SER A 157 2.81 20.23 -0.83
CA SER A 157 3.94 20.12 0.09
C SER A 157 5.17 20.84 -0.46
N VAL A 158 5.52 20.61 -1.73
CA VAL A 158 6.65 21.27 -2.39
C VAL A 158 6.43 22.79 -2.44
N MET A 159 5.24 23.25 -2.78
CA MET A 159 4.90 24.68 -2.78
C MET A 159 5.03 25.29 -1.37
N LEU A 160 4.51 24.63 -0.36
CA LEU A 160 4.55 25.10 1.02
C LEU A 160 6.00 25.20 1.52
N PHE A 161 6.80 24.16 1.32
CA PHE A 161 8.22 24.18 1.70
C PHE A 161 9.01 25.23 0.92
N GLY A 162 8.76 25.38 -0.38
CA GLY A 162 9.38 26.43 -1.18
C GLY A 162 9.04 27.84 -0.67
N TRP A 163 7.78 28.06 -0.33
CA TRP A 163 7.33 29.33 0.24
C TRP A 163 7.97 29.60 1.62
N LEU A 164 7.96 28.61 2.51
CA LEU A 164 8.61 28.71 3.82
C LEU A 164 10.11 29.03 3.67
N PHE A 165 10.79 28.33 2.77
CA PHE A 165 12.21 28.58 2.51
C PHE A 165 12.47 30.03 2.07
N GLN A 166 11.64 30.57 1.17
CA GLN A 166 11.73 31.98 0.74
C GLN A 166 11.53 32.95 1.91
N VAL A 167 10.53 32.71 2.76
CA VAL A 167 10.26 33.53 3.94
C VAL A 167 11.43 33.53 4.90
N PHE A 168 12.06 32.38 5.17
CA PHE A 168 13.18 32.27 6.11
C PHE A 168 14.52 32.74 5.54
N THR A 169 14.71 32.68 4.23
CA THR A 169 15.97 33.12 3.59
C THR A 169 15.93 34.58 3.08
N GLY A 170 14.78 35.24 3.16
CA GLY A 170 14.61 36.63 2.72
C GLY A 170 14.75 36.83 1.22
N ARG A 171 14.56 35.82 0.42
CA ARG A 171 14.58 35.87 -1.05
C ARG A 171 13.21 35.55 -1.63
#